data_890c2392ee8000b442bfa7c52c91bee5
#
_entry.id   890c2392ee8000b442bfa7c52c91bee5
#
_cell.length_a   1.000
_cell.length_b   1.000
_cell.length_c   1.000
_cell.angle_alpha   90.00
_cell.angle_beta   90.00
_cell.angle_gamma   90.00
#
_symmetry.space_group_name_H-M   'P 1'
#
loop_
_entity.id
_entity.type
_entity.pdbx_description
1 polymer ?
#
loop_
_entity_poly.entity_id
_entity_poly.type
_entity_poly.pdbx_seq_one_letter_code
_entity_poly.pdbx_strand_id
1 'polypeptide(L)'
;MIELMCLAGIILFIGGAIFCGWLLAKIMDWRWARKEAKRKKEHPRLFEMVKERNALSCKIGNWYHKEILARKHEIDLLVKEDIYLPADVKVKKRKGLEQLRNELYAAQMEDARMEAELAGIRTKIADYVINNNLKWAKERGWDSN
;
A
#
# COMPACT_ATOMS: atom_id res chain seq x y z
N MET A 1 -29.81 -9.82 -48.20
CA MET A 1 -28.38 -10.21 -48.44
C MET A 1 -27.43 -9.05 -48.13
N ILE A 2 -27.68 -7.83 -48.60
CA ILE A 2 -26.79 -6.66 -48.37
C ILE A 2 -26.65 -6.29 -46.90
N GLU A 3 -27.74 -6.34 -46.09
CA GLU A 3 -27.71 -6.03 -44.66
C GLU A 3 -26.86 -7.01 -43.87
N LEU A 4 -26.88 -8.31 -44.20
CA LEU A 4 -26.08 -9.35 -43.54
C LEU A 4 -24.58 -9.17 -43.82
N MET A 5 -24.21 -8.73 -45.01
CA MET A 5 -22.82 -8.43 -45.36
C MET A 5 -22.31 -7.17 -44.66
N CYS A 6 -23.14 -6.15 -44.49
CA CYS A 6 -22.79 -4.96 -43.72
C CYS A 6 -22.57 -5.28 -42.23
N LEU A 7 -23.44 -6.11 -41.66
CA LEU A 7 -23.33 -6.53 -40.25
C LEU A 7 -22.04 -7.36 -40.01
N ALA A 8 -21.73 -8.29 -40.90
CA ALA A 8 -20.49 -9.08 -40.83
C ALA A 8 -19.24 -8.20 -40.95
N GLY A 9 -19.26 -7.18 -41.83
CA GLY A 9 -18.18 -6.22 -42.00
C GLY A 9 -17.94 -5.39 -40.73
N ILE A 10 -19.01 -4.94 -40.06
CA ILE A 10 -18.92 -4.18 -38.79
C ILE A 10 -18.34 -5.05 -37.68
N ILE A 11 -18.78 -6.31 -37.56
CA ILE A 11 -18.28 -7.24 -36.54
C ILE A 11 -16.79 -7.53 -36.75
N LEU A 12 -16.35 -7.75 -37.98
CA LEU A 12 -14.94 -7.96 -38.31
C LEU A 12 -14.09 -6.72 -38.04
N PHE A 13 -14.60 -5.52 -38.31
CA PHE A 13 -13.90 -4.27 -38.05
C PHE A 13 -13.74 -4.04 -36.54
N ILE A 14 -14.80 -4.21 -35.76
CA ILE A 14 -14.77 -4.07 -34.29
C ILE A 14 -13.85 -5.13 -33.65
N GLY A 15 -13.97 -6.39 -34.08
CA GLY A 15 -13.11 -7.48 -33.62
C GLY A 15 -11.64 -7.24 -33.92
N GLY A 16 -11.34 -6.75 -35.13
CA GLY A 16 -10.00 -6.36 -35.57
C GLY A 16 -9.42 -5.22 -34.72
N ALA A 17 -10.21 -4.19 -34.44
CA ALA A 17 -9.79 -3.04 -33.62
C ALA A 17 -9.49 -3.46 -32.18
N ILE A 18 -10.33 -4.31 -31.55
CA ILE A 18 -10.12 -4.85 -30.20
C ILE A 18 -8.85 -5.71 -30.18
N PHE A 19 -8.65 -6.58 -31.16
CA PHE A 19 -7.47 -7.43 -31.25
C PHE A 19 -6.18 -6.61 -31.41
N CYS A 20 -6.18 -5.60 -32.26
CA CYS A 20 -5.05 -4.68 -32.41
C CYS A 20 -4.75 -3.92 -31.13
N GLY A 21 -5.77 -3.43 -30.44
CA GLY A 21 -5.62 -2.76 -29.13
C GLY A 21 -4.99 -3.69 -28.08
N TRP A 22 -5.47 -4.93 -27.99
CA TRP A 22 -4.91 -5.95 -27.10
C TRP A 22 -3.45 -6.29 -27.44
N LEU A 23 -3.14 -6.44 -28.74
CA LEU A 23 -1.77 -6.74 -29.20
C LEU A 23 -0.79 -5.60 -28.86
N LEU A 24 -1.22 -4.34 -29.09
CA LEU A 24 -0.44 -3.17 -28.74
C LEU A 24 -0.18 -3.09 -27.22
N ALA A 25 -1.20 -3.35 -26.40
CA ALA A 25 -1.03 -3.41 -24.94
C ALA A 25 0.01 -4.46 -24.54
N LYS A 26 -0.04 -5.66 -25.11
CA LYS A 26 0.95 -6.74 -24.85
C LYS A 26 2.37 -6.36 -25.26
N ILE A 27 2.52 -5.69 -26.41
CA ILE A 27 3.83 -5.20 -26.86
C ILE A 27 4.36 -4.11 -25.92
N MET A 28 3.50 -3.22 -25.45
CA MET A 28 3.87 -2.17 -24.50
C MET A 28 4.30 -2.76 -23.16
N ASP A 29 3.53 -3.73 -22.62
CA ASP A 29 3.86 -4.46 -21.39
C ASP A 29 5.22 -5.15 -21.49
N TRP A 30 5.47 -5.84 -22.60
CA TRP A 30 6.75 -6.52 -22.84
C TRP A 30 7.94 -5.53 -22.94
N ARG A 31 7.76 -4.40 -23.63
CA ARG A 31 8.78 -3.35 -23.70
C ARG A 31 9.06 -2.75 -22.33
N TRP A 32 7.99 -2.52 -21.56
CA TRP A 32 8.10 -2.01 -20.20
C TRP A 32 8.83 -3.00 -19.29
N ALA A 33 8.46 -4.28 -19.31
CA ALA A 33 9.10 -5.33 -18.56
C ALA A 33 10.61 -5.46 -18.88
N ARG A 34 10.98 -5.36 -20.16
CA ARG A 34 12.40 -5.36 -20.59
C ARG A 34 13.16 -4.14 -20.02
N LYS A 35 12.58 -2.95 -20.09
CA LYS A 35 13.20 -1.74 -19.52
C LYS A 35 13.37 -1.88 -18.00
N GLU A 36 12.36 -2.41 -17.33
CA GLU A 36 12.38 -2.65 -15.89
C GLU A 36 13.46 -3.66 -15.49
N ALA A 37 13.55 -4.78 -16.22
CA ALA A 37 14.58 -5.77 -15.99
C ALA A 37 16.01 -5.22 -16.17
N LYS A 38 16.21 -4.34 -17.17
CA LYS A 38 17.48 -3.64 -17.38
C LYS A 38 17.79 -2.72 -16.19
N ARG A 39 16.84 -1.85 -15.78
CA ARG A 39 16.98 -0.95 -14.63
C ARG A 39 17.30 -1.69 -13.34
N LYS A 40 16.66 -2.84 -13.12
CA LYS A 40 16.90 -3.69 -11.95
C LYS A 40 18.32 -4.27 -11.94
N LYS A 41 18.87 -4.60 -13.12
CA LYS A 41 20.27 -5.06 -13.24
C LYS A 41 21.26 -3.92 -13.01
N GLU A 42 20.97 -2.70 -13.49
CA GLU A 42 21.81 -1.53 -13.35
C GLU A 42 21.80 -0.96 -11.93
N HIS A 43 20.66 -1.04 -11.24
CA HIS A 43 20.46 -0.46 -9.90
C HIS A 43 19.85 -1.46 -8.90
N PRO A 44 20.48 -2.62 -8.64
CA PRO A 44 19.91 -3.65 -7.78
C PRO A 44 19.62 -3.14 -6.37
N ARG A 45 20.52 -2.34 -5.80
CA ARG A 45 20.37 -1.75 -4.46
C ARG A 45 19.13 -0.86 -4.33
N LEU A 46 18.80 -0.08 -5.36
CA LEU A 46 17.59 0.75 -5.36
C LEU A 46 16.33 -0.13 -5.29
N PHE A 47 16.28 -1.19 -6.08
CA PHE A 47 15.12 -2.10 -6.08
C PHE A 47 14.98 -2.88 -4.77
N GLU A 48 16.08 -3.21 -4.10
CA GLU A 48 16.04 -3.80 -2.76
C GLU A 48 15.46 -2.82 -1.74
N MET A 49 15.92 -1.57 -1.70
CA MET A 49 15.38 -0.54 -0.82
C MET A 49 13.88 -0.28 -1.08
N VAL A 50 13.44 -0.26 -2.34
CA VAL A 50 12.02 -0.10 -2.70
C VAL A 50 11.21 -1.31 -2.25
N LYS A 51 11.73 -2.52 -2.36
CA LYS A 51 11.08 -3.74 -1.86
C LYS A 51 10.93 -3.70 -0.34
N GLU A 52 12.00 -3.32 0.37
CA GLU A 52 12.00 -3.15 1.82
C GLU A 52 10.98 -2.10 2.28
N ARG A 53 10.96 -0.91 1.65
CA ARG A 53 9.96 0.13 1.86
C ARG A 53 8.53 -0.41 1.72
N ASN A 54 8.25 -1.14 0.63
CA ASN A 54 6.92 -1.66 0.37
C ASN A 54 6.51 -2.72 1.39
N ALA A 55 7.44 -3.61 1.78
CA ALA A 55 7.19 -4.62 2.82
C ALA A 55 6.89 -3.97 4.18
N LEU A 56 7.66 -2.94 4.56
CA LEU A 56 7.44 -2.22 5.81
C LEU A 56 6.13 -1.43 5.78
N SER A 57 5.79 -0.78 4.68
CA SER A 57 4.51 -0.08 4.51
C SER A 57 3.30 -1.03 4.65
N CYS A 58 3.38 -2.24 4.06
CA CYS A 58 2.35 -3.26 4.25
C CYS A 58 2.28 -3.76 5.72
N LYS A 59 3.43 -3.90 6.39
CA LYS A 59 3.49 -4.29 7.80
C LYS A 59 2.81 -3.24 8.69
N ILE A 60 3.09 -1.95 8.47
CA ILE A 60 2.48 -0.83 9.19
C ILE A 60 0.95 -0.85 9.00
N GLY A 61 0.46 -0.96 7.77
CA GLY A 61 -0.98 -1.02 7.50
C GLY A 61 -1.65 -2.21 8.22
N ASN A 62 -1.05 -3.39 8.18
CA ASN A 62 -1.57 -4.57 8.87
C ASN A 62 -1.53 -4.41 10.41
N TRP A 63 -0.46 -3.80 10.94
CA TRP A 63 -0.31 -3.50 12.36
C TRP A 63 -1.39 -2.54 12.83
N TYR A 64 -1.58 -1.43 12.11
CA TYR A 64 -2.60 -0.44 12.41
C TYR A 64 -3.99 -1.07 12.52
N HIS A 65 -4.38 -1.90 11.56
CA HIS A 65 -5.68 -2.55 11.57
C HIS A 65 -5.83 -3.55 12.71
N LYS A 66 -4.83 -4.40 12.96
CA LYS A 66 -4.92 -5.47 13.95
C LYS A 66 -4.77 -4.97 15.39
N GLU A 67 -3.83 -4.06 15.61
CA GLU A 67 -3.42 -3.71 16.96
C GLU A 67 -4.04 -2.38 17.44
N ILE A 68 -4.09 -1.39 16.57
CA ILE A 68 -4.58 -0.05 16.94
C ILE A 68 -6.09 0.03 16.78
N LEU A 69 -6.62 -0.29 15.61
CA LEU A 69 -8.03 -0.14 15.31
C LEU A 69 -8.89 -1.10 16.14
N ALA A 70 -8.45 -2.35 16.31
CA ALA A 70 -9.14 -3.34 17.13
C ALA A 70 -9.24 -2.90 18.60
N ARG A 71 -8.13 -2.42 19.19
CA ARG A 71 -8.13 -1.93 20.58
C ARG A 71 -8.97 -0.67 20.76
N LYS A 72 -8.95 0.25 19.81
CA LYS A 72 -9.83 1.42 19.82
C LYS A 72 -11.30 1.01 19.85
N HIS A 73 -11.68 0.06 19.00
CA HIS A 73 -13.05 -0.44 18.94
C HIS A 73 -13.47 -1.11 20.26
N GLU A 74 -12.60 -1.92 20.86
CA GLU A 74 -12.84 -2.57 22.14
C GLU A 74 -13.00 -1.55 23.28
N ILE A 75 -12.16 -0.52 23.32
CA ILE A 75 -12.27 0.59 24.28
C ILE A 75 -13.60 1.32 24.12
N ASP A 76 -14.01 1.61 22.88
CA ASP A 76 -15.27 2.31 22.58
C ASP A 76 -16.49 1.49 23.02
N LEU A 77 -16.47 0.17 22.83
CA LEU A 77 -17.52 -0.73 23.32
C LEU A 77 -17.58 -0.71 24.85
N LEU A 78 -16.44 -0.85 25.52
CA LEU A 78 -16.39 -0.84 26.99
C LEU A 78 -16.86 0.50 27.57
N VAL A 79 -16.56 1.62 26.95
CA VAL A 79 -17.01 2.95 27.40
C VAL A 79 -18.53 3.10 27.24
N LYS A 80 -19.11 2.65 26.12
CA LYS A 80 -20.55 2.73 25.87
C LYS A 80 -21.38 1.90 26.85
N GLU A 81 -20.88 0.74 27.27
CA GLU A 81 -21.58 -0.14 28.21
C GLU A 81 -21.54 0.37 29.68
N ASP A 82 -20.68 1.35 30.02
CA ASP A 82 -20.45 1.75 31.42
C ASP A 82 -21.63 2.52 32.05
N ILE A 83 -22.61 2.93 31.27
CA ILE A 83 -23.71 3.81 31.73
C ILE A 83 -24.64 3.12 32.72
N TYR A 84 -24.83 1.78 32.63
CA TYR A 84 -25.85 1.03 33.39
C TYR A 84 -25.32 0.01 34.39
N LEU A 85 -24.01 -0.02 34.73
CA LEU A 85 -23.40 -1.06 35.54
C LEU A 85 -23.37 -0.72 37.05
N PRO A 86 -23.45 -1.75 37.96
CA PRO A 86 -23.25 -1.59 39.40
C PRO A 86 -21.82 -1.10 39.74
N ALA A 87 -21.65 -0.46 40.90
CA ALA A 87 -20.42 0.21 41.27
C ALA A 87 -19.20 -0.71 41.40
N ASP A 88 -19.37 -1.91 41.90
CA ASP A 88 -18.35 -2.96 42.04
C ASP A 88 -17.85 -3.47 40.66
N VAL A 89 -18.77 -3.65 39.72
CA VAL A 89 -18.47 -4.02 38.35
C VAL A 89 -17.73 -2.89 37.62
N LYS A 90 -18.12 -1.63 37.86
CA LYS A 90 -17.43 -0.45 37.34
C LYS A 90 -15.95 -0.40 37.72
N VAL A 91 -15.58 -0.77 38.97
CA VAL A 91 -14.18 -0.77 39.42
C VAL A 91 -13.34 -1.80 38.63
N LYS A 92 -13.84 -3.01 38.44
CA LYS A 92 -13.15 -4.04 37.63
C LYS A 92 -12.99 -3.62 36.18
N LYS A 93 -14.05 -3.03 35.63
CA LYS A 93 -14.05 -2.54 34.24
C LYS A 93 -13.08 -1.38 34.03
N ARG A 94 -12.96 -0.46 34.97
CA ARG A 94 -11.98 0.63 34.92
C ARG A 94 -10.54 0.13 34.86
N LYS A 95 -10.19 -0.92 35.65
CA LYS A 95 -8.85 -1.53 35.57
C LYS A 95 -8.59 -2.17 34.21
N GLY A 96 -9.56 -2.89 33.64
CA GLY A 96 -9.46 -3.45 32.30
C GLY A 96 -9.32 -2.38 31.22
N LEU A 97 -10.07 -1.27 31.33
CA LEU A 97 -9.99 -0.14 30.42
C LEU A 97 -8.62 0.56 30.48
N GLU A 98 -8.06 0.71 31.69
CA GLU A 98 -6.73 1.29 31.87
C GLU A 98 -5.64 0.41 31.25
N GLN A 99 -5.73 -0.91 31.44
CA GLN A 99 -4.83 -1.86 30.80
C GLN A 99 -4.92 -1.76 29.26
N LEU A 100 -6.11 -1.76 28.67
CA LEU A 100 -6.31 -1.62 27.22
C LEU A 100 -5.78 -0.29 26.66
N ARG A 101 -5.92 0.80 27.44
CA ARG A 101 -5.33 2.09 27.07
C ARG A 101 -3.80 2.06 27.05
N ASN A 102 -3.19 1.39 28.02
CA ASN A 102 -1.74 1.21 28.08
C ASN A 102 -1.25 0.34 26.91
N GLU A 103 -1.97 -0.72 26.58
CA GLU A 103 -1.68 -1.56 25.41
C GLU A 103 -1.85 -0.79 24.10
N LEU A 104 -2.89 0.03 23.97
CA LEU A 104 -3.09 0.92 22.81
C LEU A 104 -1.93 1.91 22.67
N TYR A 105 -1.50 2.51 23.78
CA TYR A 105 -0.37 3.44 23.78
C TYR A 105 0.92 2.74 23.33
N ALA A 106 1.21 1.55 23.86
CA ALA A 106 2.36 0.75 23.43
C ALA A 106 2.30 0.41 21.93
N ALA A 107 1.12 0.04 21.41
CA ALA A 107 0.92 -0.24 19.99
C ALA A 107 1.14 1.00 19.13
N GLN A 108 0.71 2.18 19.57
CA GLN A 108 0.93 3.46 18.88
C GLN A 108 2.42 3.86 18.87
N MET A 109 3.15 3.58 19.95
CA MET A 109 4.60 3.84 20.00
C MET A 109 5.37 2.95 19.02
N GLU A 110 4.97 1.68 18.87
CA GLU A 110 5.59 0.79 17.88
C GLU A 110 5.23 1.21 16.44
N ASP A 111 4.00 1.68 16.20
CA ASP A 111 3.58 2.24 14.91
C ASP A 111 4.45 3.46 14.53
N ALA A 112 4.62 4.39 15.46
CA ALA A 112 5.48 5.57 15.27
C ALA A 112 6.94 5.20 15.00
N ARG A 113 7.46 4.13 15.64
CA ARG A 113 8.80 3.61 15.38
C ARG A 113 8.93 3.06 13.96
N MET A 114 7.96 2.25 13.52
CA MET A 114 7.94 1.70 12.16
C MET A 114 7.80 2.81 11.10
N GLU A 115 7.00 3.85 11.36
CA GLU A 115 6.88 5.02 10.47
C GLU A 115 8.20 5.81 10.38
N ALA A 116 8.92 5.97 11.48
CA ALA A 116 10.24 6.60 11.48
C ALA A 116 11.27 5.78 10.67
N GLU A 117 11.24 4.46 10.78
CA GLU A 117 12.06 3.56 9.97
C GLU A 117 11.70 3.68 8.48
N LEU A 118 10.40 3.72 8.15
CA LEU A 118 9.91 3.91 6.78
C LEU A 118 10.38 5.23 6.20
N ALA A 119 10.33 6.33 6.97
CA ALA A 119 10.84 7.63 6.57
C ALA A 119 12.35 7.57 6.28
N GLY A 120 13.12 6.89 7.12
CA GLY A 120 14.55 6.66 6.88
C GLY A 120 14.85 5.91 5.58
N ILE A 121 14.04 4.90 5.23
CA ILE A 121 14.19 4.18 3.95
C ILE A 121 13.82 5.08 2.77
N ARG A 122 12.77 5.89 2.87
CA ARG A 122 12.37 6.86 1.82
C ARG A 122 13.49 7.86 1.55
N THR A 123 14.11 8.41 2.60
CA THR A 123 15.26 9.32 2.46
C THR A 123 16.43 8.64 1.74
N LYS A 124 16.79 7.41 2.11
CA LYS A 124 17.87 6.66 1.43
C LYS A 124 17.56 6.43 -0.05
N ILE A 125 16.30 6.16 -0.41
CA ILE A 125 15.86 6.01 -1.79
C ILE A 125 16.02 7.34 -2.54
N ALA A 126 15.52 8.43 -1.96
CA ALA A 126 15.60 9.76 -2.56
C ALA A 126 17.07 10.18 -2.80
N ASP A 127 17.93 10.03 -1.81
CA ASP A 127 19.37 10.31 -1.93
C ASP A 127 20.01 9.47 -3.03
N TYR A 128 19.68 8.18 -3.12
CA TYR A 128 20.21 7.33 -4.19
C TYR A 128 19.77 7.79 -5.57
N VAL A 129 18.49 8.16 -5.73
CA VAL A 129 17.91 8.64 -7.00
C VAL A 129 18.54 9.97 -7.42
N ILE A 130 18.74 10.88 -6.47
CA ILE A 130 19.36 12.20 -6.71
C ILE A 130 20.83 12.04 -7.08
N ASN A 131 21.60 11.30 -6.28
CA ASN A 131 23.04 11.12 -6.47
C ASN A 131 23.40 10.40 -7.77
N ASN A 132 22.52 9.51 -8.25
CA ASN A 132 22.70 8.81 -9.53
C ASN A 132 21.96 9.49 -10.69
N ASN A 133 21.32 10.64 -10.47
CA ASN A 133 20.56 11.42 -11.46
C ASN A 133 19.56 10.57 -12.29
N LEU A 134 18.80 9.71 -11.61
CA LEU A 134 17.90 8.75 -12.23
C LEU A 134 16.56 9.39 -12.62
N LYS A 135 16.49 10.04 -13.79
CA LYS A 135 15.28 10.72 -14.28
C LYS A 135 14.04 9.82 -14.23
N TRP A 136 14.16 8.55 -14.67
CA TRP A 136 13.05 7.59 -14.67
C TRP A 136 12.53 7.22 -13.28
N ALA A 137 13.36 7.33 -12.23
CA ALA A 137 12.96 7.09 -10.86
C ALA A 137 12.29 8.34 -10.26
N LYS A 138 12.72 9.54 -10.66
CA LYS A 138 12.06 10.81 -10.33
C LYS A 138 10.64 10.87 -10.90
N GLU A 139 10.43 10.42 -12.14
CA GLU A 139 9.11 10.31 -12.76
C GLU A 139 8.15 9.39 -11.99
N ARG A 140 8.68 8.49 -11.15
CA ARG A 140 7.91 7.62 -10.24
C ARG A 140 7.75 8.22 -8.83
N GLY A 141 8.22 9.43 -8.59
CA GLY A 141 8.17 10.08 -7.29
C GLY A 141 9.09 9.42 -6.24
N TRP A 142 10.19 8.77 -6.67
CA TRP A 142 11.13 8.12 -5.74
C TRP A 142 12.19 9.08 -5.21
N ASP A 143 12.20 10.33 -5.63
CA ASP A 143 13.05 11.42 -5.17
C ASP A 143 12.36 12.35 -4.14
N SER A 144 11.07 12.10 -3.86
CA SER A 144 10.27 12.84 -2.88
C SER A 144 10.07 12.03 -1.60
N ASN A 145 10.25 12.69 -0.48
CA ASN A 145 9.96 12.17 0.87
C ASN A 145 8.46 12.15 1.16
#